data_e23d343102415e9af2b3c09b83ec6351
#
_entry.id   e23d343102415e9af2b3c09b83ec6351
#
_cell.length_a   1.000
_cell.length_b   1.000
_cell.length_c   1.000
_cell.angle_alpha   90.00
_cell.angle_beta   90.00
_cell.angle_gamma   90.00
#
_symmetry.space_group_name_H-M   'P 1'
#
loop_
_entity.id
_entity.type
_entity.pdbx_description
1 polymer ?
#
loop_
_entity_poly.entity_id
_entity_poly.type
_entity_poly.pdbx_seq_one_letter_code
_entity_poly.pdbx_strand_id
1 'polypeptide(L)'
;MLNISNKNLLNKKITIIGLKKSGYAATILGHELGANIFVSEIDNDLEIITNKNNLIKKGIDVETGNHSKLVYDADFWVISPGVPNDIEIIKQAKALNIPIIGEIEFASRFTSTPIIAVTGSNGKSTTVNILYSMLKTDKLQPILAGNIGIPFSEKVFEELKNPD
;
A
#
# COMPACT_ATOMS: atom_id res chain seq x y z
N MET A 1 -17.73 7.02 0.34
CA MET A 1 -16.36 7.57 0.48
C MET A 1 -15.86 7.20 1.86
N LEU A 2 -14.77 6.43 1.96
CA LEU A 2 -14.17 6.10 3.26
C LEU A 2 -13.67 7.40 3.91
N ASN A 3 -14.34 7.80 4.99
CA ASN A 3 -13.93 9.00 5.73
C ASN A 3 -12.84 8.60 6.74
N ILE A 4 -11.58 8.60 6.31
CA ILE A 4 -10.42 8.45 7.19
C ILE A 4 -9.94 9.87 7.52
N SER A 5 -10.73 10.59 8.30
CA SER A 5 -10.49 12.00 8.63
C SER A 5 -9.43 12.22 9.72
N ASN A 6 -8.95 11.15 10.34
CA ASN A 6 -7.87 11.20 11.33
C ASN A 6 -6.66 10.43 10.79
N LYS A 7 -5.47 11.00 10.85
CA LYS A 7 -4.17 10.36 10.53
C LYS A 7 -3.86 9.14 11.44
N ASN A 8 -4.89 8.50 11.98
CA ASN A 8 -4.81 7.39 12.93
C ASN A 8 -5.77 6.28 12.46
N LEU A 9 -5.24 5.07 12.36
CA LEU A 9 -5.99 3.86 11.98
C LEU A 9 -6.31 2.97 13.20
N LEU A 10 -6.26 3.52 14.39
CA LEU A 10 -6.49 2.77 15.62
C LEU A 10 -7.81 1.99 15.55
N ASN A 11 -7.74 0.69 15.87
CA ASN A 11 -8.85 -0.26 15.83
C ASN A 11 -9.46 -0.52 14.43
N LYS A 12 -8.87 0.00 13.35
CA LYS A 12 -9.31 -0.37 12.01
C LYS A 12 -8.76 -1.73 11.62
N LYS A 13 -9.63 -2.61 11.13
CA LYS A 13 -9.27 -3.88 10.51
C LYS A 13 -8.99 -3.65 9.03
N ILE A 14 -7.78 -3.94 8.59
CA ILE A 14 -7.38 -3.75 7.19
C ILE A 14 -6.83 -5.06 6.64
N THR A 15 -7.38 -5.51 5.52
CA THR A 15 -6.78 -6.61 4.78
C THR A 15 -5.91 -6.05 3.65
N ILE A 16 -4.65 -6.51 3.59
CA ILE A 16 -3.73 -6.22 2.51
C ILE A 16 -3.69 -7.43 1.57
N ILE A 17 -3.99 -7.22 0.29
CA ILE A 17 -3.90 -8.26 -0.73
C ILE A 17 -2.64 -8.04 -1.57
N GLY A 18 -1.75 -9.05 -1.52
CA GLY A 18 -0.42 -9.00 -2.14
C GLY A 18 0.67 -8.62 -1.13
N LEU A 19 1.81 -9.33 -1.18
CA LEU A 19 2.90 -9.20 -0.19
C LEU A 19 4.26 -8.91 -0.83
N LYS A 20 4.29 -8.47 -2.09
CA LYS A 20 5.50 -7.92 -2.69
C LYS A 20 5.75 -6.51 -2.16
N LYS A 21 6.72 -5.80 -2.70
CA LYS A 21 7.21 -4.49 -2.19
C LYS A 21 6.10 -3.53 -1.73
N SER A 22 5.09 -3.29 -2.59
CA SER A 22 4.01 -2.32 -2.28
C SER A 22 3.11 -2.79 -1.14
N GLY A 23 2.73 -4.08 -1.14
CA GLY A 23 1.90 -4.64 -0.07
C GLY A 23 2.65 -4.69 1.27
N TYR A 24 3.94 -5.05 1.24
CA TYR A 24 4.79 -5.00 2.44
C TYR A 24 4.86 -3.57 3.01
N ALA A 25 5.14 -2.57 2.15
CA ALA A 25 5.21 -1.18 2.58
C ALA A 25 3.87 -0.64 3.13
N ALA A 26 2.75 -0.95 2.46
CA ALA A 26 1.42 -0.60 2.96
C ALA A 26 1.11 -1.26 4.30
N THR A 27 1.54 -2.51 4.50
CA THR A 27 1.39 -3.24 5.76
C THR A 27 2.15 -2.53 6.89
N ILE A 28 3.41 -2.17 6.67
CA ILE A 28 4.21 -1.45 7.67
C ILE A 28 3.59 -0.09 8.00
N LEU A 29 3.20 0.69 6.99
CA LEU A 29 2.55 1.98 7.20
C LEU A 29 1.26 1.84 8.02
N GLY A 30 0.37 0.92 7.66
CA GLY A 30 -0.90 0.71 8.36
C GLY A 30 -0.72 0.22 9.80
N HIS A 31 0.22 -0.68 10.04
CA HIS A 31 0.57 -1.19 11.36
C HIS A 31 1.09 -0.08 12.27
N GLU A 32 2.01 0.75 11.80
CA GLU A 32 2.57 1.86 12.57
C GLU A 32 1.54 2.96 12.85
N LEU A 33 0.51 3.07 12.01
CA LEU A 33 -0.65 3.95 12.24
C LEU A 33 -1.70 3.34 13.17
N GLY A 34 -1.45 2.15 13.73
CA GLY A 34 -2.28 1.50 14.73
C GLY A 34 -3.41 0.63 14.19
N ALA A 35 -3.39 0.27 12.91
CA ALA A 35 -4.36 -0.65 12.35
C ALA A 35 -4.11 -2.10 12.78
N ASN A 36 -5.18 -2.88 12.87
CA ASN A 36 -5.12 -4.33 12.92
C ASN A 36 -5.04 -4.86 11.49
N ILE A 37 -3.87 -5.35 11.10
CA ILE A 37 -3.58 -5.76 9.72
C ILE A 37 -3.63 -7.27 9.58
N PHE A 38 -4.33 -7.74 8.56
CA PHE A 38 -4.25 -9.08 8.03
C PHE A 38 -3.71 -9.04 6.60
N VAL A 39 -2.69 -9.83 6.30
CA VAL A 39 -2.06 -9.88 4.97
C VAL A 39 -2.36 -11.20 4.30
N SER A 40 -2.78 -11.18 3.05
CA SER A 40 -3.06 -12.40 2.27
C SER A 40 -2.38 -12.34 0.90
N GLU A 41 -1.59 -13.38 0.59
CA GLU A 41 -0.84 -13.51 -0.65
C GLU A 41 -1.00 -14.94 -1.22
N ILE A 42 -1.22 -15.03 -2.53
CA ILE A 42 -1.40 -16.32 -3.21
C ILE A 42 -0.05 -17.02 -3.49
N ASP A 43 0.99 -16.24 -3.73
CA ASP A 43 2.33 -16.76 -4.03
C ASP A 43 3.09 -17.19 -2.76
N ASN A 44 4.14 -18.01 -2.97
CA ASN A 44 5.02 -18.53 -1.92
C ASN A 44 6.50 -18.49 -2.35
N ASP A 45 6.88 -17.54 -3.19
CA ASP A 45 8.29 -17.39 -3.58
C ASP A 45 9.16 -16.92 -2.40
N LEU A 46 10.47 -16.93 -2.57
CA LEU A 46 11.43 -16.61 -1.51
C LEU A 46 11.27 -15.19 -0.96
N GLU A 47 10.92 -14.22 -1.82
CA GLU A 47 10.64 -12.84 -1.40
C GLU A 47 9.43 -12.79 -0.49
N ILE A 48 8.34 -13.46 -0.87
CA ILE A 48 7.09 -13.54 -0.09
C ILE A 48 7.32 -14.20 1.27
N ILE A 49 8.05 -15.33 1.30
CA ILE A 49 8.36 -16.03 2.54
C ILE A 49 9.20 -15.14 3.47
N THR A 50 10.17 -14.42 2.93
CA THR A 50 11.01 -13.50 3.69
C THR A 50 10.18 -12.37 4.28
N ASN A 51 9.33 -11.74 3.47
CA ASN A 51 8.43 -10.67 3.89
C ASN A 51 7.45 -11.16 4.97
N LYS A 52 6.83 -12.33 4.77
CA LYS A 52 5.96 -12.98 5.75
C LYS A 52 6.65 -13.13 7.11
N ASN A 53 7.85 -13.73 7.12
CA ASN A 53 8.58 -13.97 8.36
C ASN A 53 8.93 -12.66 9.09
N ASN A 54 9.24 -11.60 8.35
CA ASN A 54 9.51 -10.29 8.93
C ASN A 54 8.24 -9.65 9.55
N LEU A 55 7.08 -9.83 8.92
CA LEU A 55 5.81 -9.31 9.42
C LEU A 55 5.32 -10.09 10.66
N ILE A 56 5.45 -11.42 10.65
CA ILE A 56 5.10 -12.27 11.81
C ILE A 56 5.92 -11.87 13.04
N LYS A 57 7.22 -11.57 12.88
CA LYS A 57 8.07 -11.08 13.99
C LYS A 57 7.60 -9.74 14.57
N LYS A 58 6.81 -8.98 13.82
CA LYS A 58 6.18 -7.73 14.26
C LYS A 58 4.77 -7.94 14.84
N GLY A 59 4.30 -9.18 14.92
CA GLY A 59 2.96 -9.52 15.40
C GLY A 59 1.84 -9.31 14.38
N ILE A 60 2.17 -9.26 13.09
CA ILE A 60 1.19 -9.09 12.02
C ILE A 60 0.80 -10.45 11.47
N ASP A 61 -0.50 -10.70 11.33
CA ASP A 61 -1.04 -11.94 10.78
C ASP A 61 -0.89 -12.00 9.26
N VAL A 62 -0.30 -13.09 8.77
CA VAL A 62 -0.01 -13.28 7.34
C VAL A 62 -0.35 -14.70 6.89
N GLU A 63 -1.17 -14.83 5.87
CA GLU A 63 -1.37 -16.09 5.15
C GLU A 63 -0.74 -16.03 3.75
N THR A 64 -0.30 -17.19 3.25
CA THR A 64 0.28 -17.34 1.91
C THR A 64 -0.16 -18.64 1.27
N GLY A 65 -0.21 -18.70 -0.06
CA GLY A 65 -0.58 -19.87 -0.85
C GLY A 65 -2.08 -20.04 -1.10
N ASN A 66 -2.90 -19.30 -0.39
CA ASN A 66 -4.35 -19.26 -0.58
C ASN A 66 -4.91 -17.97 0.00
N HIS A 67 -6.18 -17.69 -0.31
CA HIS A 67 -6.94 -16.65 0.37
C HIS A 67 -8.07 -17.32 1.19
N SER A 68 -7.96 -17.26 2.51
CA SER A 68 -8.99 -17.79 3.40
C SER A 68 -10.16 -16.83 3.56
N LYS A 69 -11.22 -17.24 4.25
CA LYS A 69 -12.35 -16.35 4.55
C LYS A 69 -11.99 -15.19 5.48
N LEU A 70 -10.84 -15.24 6.15
CA LEU A 70 -10.37 -14.18 7.03
C LEU A 70 -10.14 -12.86 6.30
N VAL A 71 -9.86 -12.92 4.99
CA VAL A 71 -9.68 -11.70 4.16
C VAL A 71 -10.89 -10.76 4.24
N TYR A 72 -12.10 -11.29 4.45
CA TYR A 72 -13.33 -10.51 4.47
C TYR A 72 -13.67 -9.87 5.83
N ASP A 73 -12.94 -10.21 6.91
CA ASP A 73 -13.10 -9.57 8.22
C ASP A 73 -12.31 -8.25 8.27
N ALA A 74 -12.71 -7.28 7.48
CA ALA A 74 -12.02 -6.02 7.34
C ALA A 74 -12.98 -4.83 7.15
N ASP A 75 -12.59 -3.67 7.65
CA ASP A 75 -13.26 -2.39 7.36
C ASP A 75 -13.04 -1.97 5.90
N PHE A 76 -11.86 -2.27 5.36
CA PHE A 76 -11.51 -2.06 3.95
C PHE A 76 -10.26 -2.86 3.55
N TRP A 77 -10.07 -2.99 2.24
CA TRP A 77 -8.89 -3.63 1.65
C TRP A 77 -7.94 -2.61 1.04
N VAL A 78 -6.65 -2.90 1.15
CA VAL A 78 -5.60 -2.27 0.33
C VAL A 78 -5.05 -3.33 -0.61
N ILE A 79 -5.08 -3.07 -1.92
CA ILE A 79 -4.56 -4.00 -2.91
C ILE A 79 -3.25 -3.50 -3.52
N SER A 80 -2.30 -4.43 -3.68
CA SER A 80 -1.06 -4.17 -4.39
C SER A 80 -1.30 -3.98 -5.89
N PRO A 81 -0.53 -3.13 -6.59
CA PRO A 81 -0.74 -2.86 -8.02
C PRO A 81 -0.66 -4.09 -8.93
N GLY A 82 0.05 -5.15 -8.50
CA GLY A 82 0.18 -6.41 -9.26
C GLY A 82 -1.01 -7.36 -9.13
N VAL A 83 -1.97 -7.09 -8.25
CA VAL A 83 -3.15 -7.94 -8.05
C VAL A 83 -4.19 -7.64 -9.13
N PRO A 84 -4.61 -8.62 -9.95
CA PRO A 84 -5.65 -8.41 -10.96
C PRO A 84 -6.99 -8.04 -10.32
N ASN A 85 -7.71 -7.10 -10.93
CA ASN A 85 -8.99 -6.59 -10.39
C ASN A 85 -10.20 -7.51 -10.61
N ASP A 86 -10.03 -8.59 -11.36
CA ASP A 86 -11.09 -9.52 -11.80
C ASP A 86 -11.04 -10.89 -11.12
N ILE A 87 -10.14 -11.09 -10.15
CA ILE A 87 -10.06 -12.32 -9.36
C ILE A 87 -11.27 -12.48 -8.44
N GLU A 88 -11.60 -13.74 -8.13
CA GLU A 88 -12.83 -14.12 -7.43
C GLU A 88 -12.97 -13.43 -6.06
N ILE A 89 -11.87 -13.35 -5.29
CA ILE A 89 -11.92 -12.72 -3.95
C ILE A 89 -12.30 -11.24 -4.03
N ILE A 90 -11.88 -10.53 -5.08
CA ILE A 90 -12.22 -9.11 -5.27
C ILE A 90 -13.70 -8.96 -5.64
N LYS A 91 -14.25 -9.86 -6.47
CA LYS A 91 -15.68 -9.87 -6.78
C LYS A 91 -16.51 -10.11 -5.52
N GLN A 92 -16.11 -11.06 -4.69
CA GLN A 92 -16.77 -11.35 -3.42
C GLN A 92 -16.66 -10.19 -2.43
N ALA A 93 -15.49 -9.55 -2.29
CA ALA A 93 -15.34 -8.37 -1.43
C ALA A 93 -16.27 -7.23 -1.87
N LYS A 94 -16.39 -6.99 -3.18
CA LYS A 94 -17.35 -6.01 -3.74
C LYS A 94 -18.79 -6.37 -3.44
N ALA A 95 -19.16 -7.65 -3.55
CA ALA A 95 -20.51 -8.13 -3.21
C ALA A 95 -20.84 -7.96 -1.72
N LEU A 96 -19.83 -8.06 -0.86
CA LEU A 96 -19.92 -7.79 0.58
C LEU A 96 -19.84 -6.29 0.93
N ASN A 97 -19.74 -5.41 -0.08
CA ASN A 97 -19.57 -3.96 0.09
C ASN A 97 -18.30 -3.58 0.89
N ILE A 98 -17.25 -4.41 0.86
CA ILE A 98 -15.97 -4.07 1.47
C ILE A 98 -15.28 -3.06 0.53
N PRO A 99 -14.96 -1.85 1.02
CA PRO A 99 -14.24 -0.88 0.22
C PRO A 99 -12.85 -1.37 -0.15
N ILE A 100 -12.44 -1.15 -1.40
CA ILE A 100 -11.13 -1.58 -1.91
C ILE A 100 -10.41 -0.36 -2.45
N ILE A 101 -9.19 -0.12 -1.98
CA ILE A 101 -8.33 1.00 -2.42
C ILE A 101 -6.96 0.48 -2.82
N GLY A 102 -6.27 1.20 -3.69
CA GLY A 102 -4.89 0.89 -4.06
C GLY A 102 -3.88 1.41 -3.03
N GLU A 103 -2.65 0.90 -3.09
CA GLU A 103 -1.57 1.29 -2.17
C GLU A 103 -1.28 2.80 -2.22
N ILE A 104 -1.24 3.41 -3.40
CA ILE A 104 -1.00 4.86 -3.56
C ILE A 104 -2.14 5.66 -2.94
N GLU A 105 -3.39 5.28 -3.19
CA GLU A 105 -4.56 5.93 -2.58
C GLU A 105 -4.53 5.81 -1.06
N PHE A 106 -4.18 4.63 -0.53
CA PHE A 106 -4.03 4.40 0.89
C PHE A 106 -3.01 5.37 1.50
N ALA A 107 -1.78 5.36 0.99
CA ALA A 107 -0.68 6.16 1.53
C ALA A 107 -0.91 7.67 1.38
N SER A 108 -1.55 8.12 0.28
CA SER A 108 -1.82 9.54 0.03
C SER A 108 -2.68 10.22 1.11
N ARG A 109 -3.38 9.44 1.92
CA ARG A 109 -4.23 9.95 3.01
C ARG A 109 -3.45 10.37 4.24
N PHE A 110 -2.17 9.98 4.33
CA PHE A 110 -1.32 10.17 5.51
C PHE A 110 -0.17 11.17 5.29
N THR A 111 0.01 11.67 4.08
CA THR A 111 0.96 12.74 3.79
C THR A 111 0.24 14.09 3.57
N SER A 112 0.93 15.17 3.85
CA SER A 112 0.55 16.54 3.47
C SER A 112 1.42 17.08 2.34
N THR A 113 2.45 16.35 1.94
CA THR A 113 3.35 16.71 0.84
C THR A 113 2.58 16.75 -0.48
N PRO A 114 2.73 17.81 -1.30
CA PRO A 114 2.10 17.89 -2.61
C PRO A 114 2.48 16.73 -3.52
N ILE A 115 1.49 16.10 -4.15
CA ILE A 115 1.67 14.94 -5.02
C ILE A 115 1.41 15.33 -6.47
N ILE A 116 2.35 15.00 -7.36
CA ILE A 116 2.14 15.03 -8.81
C ILE A 116 2.04 13.59 -9.29
N ALA A 117 0.84 13.16 -9.68
CA ALA A 117 0.58 11.81 -10.14
C ALA A 117 0.58 11.72 -11.66
N VAL A 118 1.31 10.74 -12.21
CA VAL A 118 1.37 10.45 -13.64
C VAL A 118 0.81 9.07 -13.90
N THR A 119 -0.24 8.98 -14.70
CA THR A 119 -0.85 7.71 -15.13
C THR A 119 -0.91 7.65 -16.66
N GLY A 120 -1.20 6.48 -17.22
CA GLY A 120 -1.32 6.28 -18.67
C GLY A 120 -0.81 4.90 -19.10
N SER A 121 -1.08 4.53 -20.34
CA SER A 121 -0.62 3.24 -20.89
C SER A 121 0.88 3.24 -21.18
N ASN A 122 1.39 4.32 -21.77
CA ASN A 122 2.79 4.47 -22.18
C ASN A 122 3.40 5.79 -21.65
N GLY A 123 4.71 5.88 -21.59
CA GLY A 123 5.45 7.10 -21.30
C GLY A 123 5.50 7.53 -19.82
N LYS A 124 4.79 6.85 -18.91
CA LYS A 124 4.75 7.20 -17.48
C LYS A 124 6.12 7.40 -16.88
N SER A 125 7.01 6.41 -17.00
CA SER A 125 8.36 6.44 -16.42
C SER A 125 9.19 7.59 -16.96
N THR A 126 9.13 7.82 -18.28
CA THR A 126 9.85 8.93 -18.92
C THR A 126 9.35 10.28 -18.41
N THR A 127 8.02 10.48 -18.39
CA THR A 127 7.40 11.71 -17.91
C THR A 127 7.74 12.00 -16.46
N VAL A 128 7.66 11.00 -15.58
CA VAL A 128 8.00 11.14 -14.15
C VAL A 128 9.47 11.50 -13.96
N ASN A 129 10.39 10.88 -14.70
CA ASN A 129 11.83 11.20 -14.60
C ASN A 129 12.15 12.61 -15.10
N ILE A 130 11.49 13.06 -16.18
CA ILE A 130 11.65 14.45 -16.67
C ILE A 130 11.13 15.43 -15.63
N LEU A 131 9.92 15.22 -15.10
CA LEU A 131 9.35 16.06 -14.03
C LEU A 131 10.25 16.11 -12.79
N TYR A 132 10.76 14.96 -12.36
CA TYR A 132 11.71 14.90 -11.25
C TYR A 132 12.94 15.78 -11.49
N SER A 133 13.54 15.66 -12.69
CA SER A 133 14.72 16.44 -13.05
C SER A 133 14.43 17.94 -13.13
N MET A 134 13.25 18.32 -13.62
CA MET A 134 12.84 19.73 -13.72
C MET A 134 12.53 20.35 -12.35
N LEU A 135 11.98 19.57 -11.43
CA LEU A 135 11.58 20.04 -10.10
C LEU A 135 12.76 20.04 -9.11
N LYS A 136 13.81 19.26 -9.36
CA LYS A 136 14.96 19.17 -8.48
C LYS A 136 15.77 20.46 -8.52
N THR A 137 15.75 21.22 -7.44
CA THR A 137 16.48 22.48 -7.24
C THR A 137 17.10 22.51 -5.84
N ASP A 138 17.88 23.54 -5.52
CA ASP A 138 18.41 23.72 -4.18
C ASP A 138 17.33 23.90 -3.10
N LYS A 139 16.14 24.37 -3.50
CA LYS A 139 15.00 24.64 -2.60
C LYS A 139 13.94 23.54 -2.60
N LEU A 140 13.90 22.70 -3.64
CA LEU A 140 12.90 21.66 -3.79
C LEU A 140 13.58 20.31 -4.03
N GLN A 141 13.31 19.37 -3.15
CA GLN A 141 13.84 18.00 -3.21
C GLN A 141 12.70 17.03 -3.50
N PRO A 142 12.34 16.81 -4.78
CA PRO A 142 11.26 15.89 -5.14
C PRO A 142 11.64 14.46 -4.82
N ILE A 143 10.63 13.64 -4.50
CA ILE A 143 10.79 12.20 -4.25
C ILE A 143 10.07 11.44 -5.36
N LEU A 144 10.74 10.45 -5.95
CA LEU A 144 10.14 9.49 -6.87
C LEU A 144 9.63 8.29 -6.08
N ALA A 145 8.34 8.02 -6.19
CA ALA A 145 7.73 6.87 -5.53
C ALA A 145 6.54 6.31 -6.34
N GLY A 146 6.14 5.08 -6.06
CA GLY A 146 5.00 4.42 -6.67
C GLY A 146 5.35 3.08 -7.31
N ASN A 147 4.74 2.76 -8.44
CA ASN A 147 4.94 1.48 -9.14
C ASN A 147 6.37 1.26 -9.67
N ILE A 148 7.14 2.34 -9.78
CA ILE A 148 8.53 2.35 -10.22
C ILE A 148 9.37 2.89 -9.07
N GLY A 149 10.44 2.17 -8.72
CA GLY A 149 11.34 2.56 -7.66
C GLY A 149 10.87 2.12 -6.27
N ILE A 150 10.66 3.06 -5.39
CA ILE A 150 10.28 2.83 -3.99
C ILE A 150 8.76 2.90 -3.86
N PRO A 151 8.10 1.99 -3.12
CA PRO A 151 6.68 2.08 -2.83
C PRO A 151 6.30 3.43 -2.20
N PHE A 152 5.15 3.97 -2.58
CA PHE A 152 4.72 5.27 -2.05
C PHE A 152 4.45 5.21 -0.53
N SER A 153 3.87 4.11 -0.04
CA SER A 153 3.67 3.87 1.39
C SER A 153 4.98 3.89 2.20
N GLU A 154 6.09 3.44 1.61
CA GLU A 154 7.40 3.48 2.26
C GLU A 154 7.87 4.93 2.44
N LYS A 155 7.70 5.78 1.43
CA LYS A 155 8.07 7.19 1.50
C LYS A 155 7.21 7.98 2.47
N VAL A 156 5.90 7.71 2.49
CA VAL A 156 5.00 8.32 3.49
C VAL A 156 5.37 7.88 4.90
N PHE A 157 5.77 6.63 5.09
CA PHE A 157 6.22 6.15 6.38
C PHE A 157 7.53 6.82 6.85
N GLU A 158 8.50 7.03 5.93
CA GLU A 158 9.73 7.78 6.22
C GLU A 158 9.41 9.24 6.62
N GLU A 159 8.49 9.91 5.90
CA GLU A 159 8.01 11.27 6.21
C GLU A 159 7.41 11.34 7.62
N LEU A 160 6.58 10.36 7.99
CA LEU A 160 5.94 10.34 9.32
C LEU A 160 6.93 10.10 10.46
N LYS A 161 8.04 9.41 10.20
CA LYS A 161 9.11 9.19 11.19
C LYS A 161 10.04 10.38 11.37
N ASN A 162 10.22 11.16 10.33
CA ASN A 162 11.11 12.30 10.30
C ASN A 162 10.33 13.53 9.80
N PRO A 163 9.37 14.03 10.60
CA PRO A 163 8.67 15.26 10.23
C PRO A 163 9.67 16.43 10.29
N ASP A 164 9.84 17.12 9.15
CA ASP A 164 10.62 18.38 9.07
C ASP A 164 9.94 19.51 9.86
#